data_961b952c1de7e6197153fdd58f7f38ab
#
_entry.id   961b952c1de7e6197153fdd58f7f38ab
#
_cell.length_a   1.000
_cell.length_b   1.000
_cell.length_c   1.000
_cell.angle_alpha   90.00
_cell.angle_beta   90.00
_cell.angle_gamma   90.00
#
_symmetry.space_group_name_H-M   'P 1'
#
loop_
_entity.id
_entity.type
_entity.pdbx_description
1 polymer ?
#
loop_
_entity_poly.entity_id
_entity_poly.type
_entity_poly.pdbx_seq_one_letter_code
_entity_poly.pdbx_strand_id
1 'polypeptide(L)'
;IPISEKIKLLNSLSDTKYRDKHLIGTGLNSLNETINFLKIASSLNFKNFLIMPPAYYKYQDLDVINFYTKTVEAVPDCNIILYNFEKLSGYKFRVQCIEELVKRFPKQIVGVKDSSYNLFENLKLENFSIFPGSESKLLKGLELGCDGVITATCNVTAQLARRVYDDFFSGKEQLYNKKLIEVRNEFEKYNLISALHTYKSKGDQNFKNVIPPLGLLNDTEDNNLILNLKKLDFQINSQLAA
;
A
#
# COMPACT_ATOMS: atom_id res chain seq x y z
N ILE A 1 9.20 -9.99 8.06
CA ILE A 1 9.46 -9.32 9.37
C ILE A 1 8.73 -10.10 10.44
N PRO A 2 9.39 -10.53 11.53
CA PRO A 2 8.75 -11.22 12.65
C PRO A 2 7.66 -10.34 13.30
N ILE A 3 6.64 -10.97 13.87
CA ILE A 3 5.55 -10.25 14.54
C ILE A 3 6.05 -9.41 15.72
N SER A 4 7.07 -9.89 16.44
CA SER A 4 7.72 -9.16 17.53
C SER A 4 8.31 -7.80 17.07
N GLU A 5 8.93 -7.76 15.89
CA GLU A 5 9.47 -6.51 15.34
C GLU A 5 8.36 -5.57 14.86
N LYS A 6 7.26 -6.12 14.32
CA LYS A 6 6.07 -5.30 14.00
C LYS A 6 5.48 -4.67 15.26
N ILE A 7 5.42 -5.41 16.36
CA ILE A 7 4.91 -4.90 17.65
C ILE A 7 5.84 -3.81 18.20
N LYS A 8 7.16 -3.99 18.14
CA LYS A 8 8.12 -2.93 18.54
C LYS A 8 7.90 -1.64 17.73
N LEU A 9 7.70 -1.76 16.41
CA LEU A 9 7.40 -0.61 15.56
C LEU A 9 6.08 0.06 15.96
N LEU A 10 5.02 -0.70 16.24
CA LEU A 10 3.74 -0.14 16.71
C LEU A 10 3.93 0.65 18.02
N ASN A 11 4.67 0.11 18.99
CA ASN A 11 4.96 0.81 20.23
C ASN A 11 5.70 2.14 19.99
N SER A 12 6.68 2.16 19.10
CA SER A 12 7.41 3.41 18.79
C SER A 12 6.56 4.43 18.02
N LEU A 13 5.51 4.02 17.34
CA LEU A 13 4.60 4.89 16.58
C LEU A 13 3.39 5.35 17.41
N SER A 14 3.04 4.64 18.48
CA SER A 14 1.82 4.88 19.27
C SER A 14 1.77 6.27 19.90
N ASP A 15 2.92 6.82 20.28
CA ASP A 15 3.04 8.14 20.93
C ASP A 15 3.26 9.29 19.95
N THR A 16 3.26 9.00 18.63
CA THR A 16 3.44 10.04 17.63
C THR A 16 2.14 10.80 17.37
N LYS A 17 2.25 12.10 17.09
CA LYS A 17 1.10 12.94 16.69
C LYS A 17 0.42 12.49 15.38
N TYR A 18 1.04 11.58 14.65
CA TYR A 18 0.53 11.04 13.38
C TYR A 18 -0.08 9.65 13.53
N ARG A 19 -0.22 9.10 14.73
CA ARG A 19 -0.75 7.76 14.98
C ARG A 19 -2.03 7.47 14.18
N ASP A 20 -3.00 8.38 14.20
CA ASP A 20 -4.29 8.20 13.55
C ASP A 20 -4.22 8.25 12.01
N LYS A 21 -3.09 8.67 11.45
CA LYS A 21 -2.82 8.69 10.01
C LYS A 21 -2.14 7.41 9.51
N HIS A 22 -1.74 6.50 10.40
CA HIS A 22 -1.09 5.27 9.99
C HIS A 22 -2.12 4.25 9.52
N LEU A 23 -1.83 3.61 8.40
CA LEU A 23 -2.50 2.43 7.89
C LEU A 23 -1.60 1.22 8.14
N ILE A 24 -2.01 0.35 9.06
CA ILE A 24 -1.18 -0.77 9.52
C ILE A 24 -1.39 -2.00 8.65
N GLY A 25 -0.38 -2.40 7.90
CA GLY A 25 -0.38 -3.63 7.12
C GLY A 25 -0.16 -4.86 8.00
N THR A 26 -1.08 -5.83 8.00
CA THR A 26 -0.92 -7.07 8.78
C THR A 26 0.11 -8.01 8.13
N GLY A 27 -0.07 -8.33 6.86
CA GLY A 27 0.84 -9.21 6.10
C GLY A 27 1.04 -10.57 6.78
N LEU A 28 -0.04 -11.18 7.30
CA LEU A 28 -0.04 -12.45 8.01
C LEU A 28 -0.98 -13.43 7.32
N ASN A 29 -0.59 -14.72 7.29
CA ASN A 29 -1.37 -15.79 6.66
C ASN A 29 -2.26 -16.56 7.65
N SER A 30 -2.04 -16.41 8.95
CA SER A 30 -2.83 -17.04 9.99
C SER A 30 -3.93 -16.09 10.47
N LEU A 31 -5.19 -16.56 10.50
CA LEU A 31 -6.31 -15.82 11.07
C LEU A 31 -6.04 -15.44 12.55
N ASN A 32 -5.58 -16.41 13.36
CA ASN A 32 -5.33 -16.16 14.76
C ASN A 32 -4.22 -15.14 14.99
N GLU A 33 -3.12 -15.19 14.22
CA GLU A 33 -2.05 -14.20 14.31
C GLU A 33 -2.52 -12.81 13.82
N THR A 34 -3.35 -12.76 12.78
CA THR A 34 -3.97 -11.52 12.30
C THR A 34 -4.82 -10.90 13.40
N ILE A 35 -5.73 -11.67 14.01
CA ILE A 35 -6.58 -11.20 15.11
C ILE A 35 -5.75 -10.73 16.31
N ASN A 36 -4.75 -11.52 16.72
CA ASN A 36 -3.88 -11.15 17.85
C ASN A 36 -3.11 -9.86 17.58
N PHE A 37 -2.57 -9.71 16.37
CA PHE A 37 -1.86 -8.50 15.97
C PHE A 37 -2.79 -7.27 15.93
N LEU A 38 -4.01 -7.43 15.41
CA LEU A 38 -5.02 -6.36 15.41
C LEU A 38 -5.41 -5.95 16.84
N LYS A 39 -5.61 -6.91 17.76
CA LYS A 39 -5.90 -6.62 19.17
C LYS A 39 -4.79 -5.82 19.84
N ILE A 40 -3.52 -6.19 19.61
CA ILE A 40 -2.35 -5.45 20.13
C ILE A 40 -2.32 -4.04 19.52
N ALA A 41 -2.47 -3.90 18.20
CA ALA A 41 -2.48 -2.60 17.56
C ALA A 41 -3.65 -1.72 18.05
N SER A 42 -4.84 -2.29 18.22
CA SER A 42 -6.01 -1.58 18.75
C SER A 42 -5.81 -1.14 20.21
N SER A 43 -5.13 -1.93 21.06
CA SER A 43 -4.79 -1.52 22.43
C SER A 43 -3.82 -0.32 22.47
N LEU A 44 -3.07 -0.10 21.39
CA LEU A 44 -2.23 1.09 21.16
C LEU A 44 -2.97 2.20 20.39
N ASN A 45 -4.29 2.11 20.29
CA ASN A 45 -5.19 3.05 19.60
C ASN A 45 -5.00 3.18 18.09
N PHE A 46 -4.38 2.19 17.40
CA PHE A 46 -4.44 2.12 15.95
C PHE A 46 -5.78 1.55 15.51
N LYS A 47 -6.41 2.16 14.50
CA LYS A 47 -7.74 1.77 14.02
C LYS A 47 -7.76 1.34 12.55
N ASN A 48 -6.81 1.82 11.74
CA ASN A 48 -6.82 1.62 10.30
C ASN A 48 -5.87 0.50 9.89
N PHE A 49 -6.39 -0.51 9.20
CA PHE A 49 -5.65 -1.72 8.85
C PHE A 49 -5.76 -2.03 7.36
N LEU A 50 -4.63 -2.40 6.75
CA LEU A 50 -4.56 -2.94 5.40
C LEU A 50 -4.39 -4.46 5.50
N ILE A 51 -5.40 -5.21 5.08
CA ILE A 51 -5.44 -6.65 5.24
C ILE A 51 -5.60 -7.33 3.88
N MET A 52 -4.64 -8.20 3.55
CA MET A 52 -4.70 -9.07 2.38
C MET A 52 -5.29 -10.43 2.80
N PRO A 53 -6.09 -11.10 1.96
CA PRO A 53 -6.46 -12.49 2.21
C PRO A 53 -5.21 -13.35 2.41
N PRO A 54 -5.27 -14.41 3.25
CA PRO A 54 -4.15 -15.32 3.40
C PRO A 54 -3.67 -15.84 2.04
N ALA A 55 -2.35 -15.97 1.88
CA ALA A 55 -1.73 -16.55 0.67
C ALA A 55 -1.59 -18.08 0.80
N TYR A 56 -1.04 -18.72 -0.23
CA TYR A 56 -0.63 -20.11 -0.34
C TYR A 56 -1.73 -21.05 -0.85
N TYR A 57 -2.95 -21.05 -0.28
CA TYR A 57 -4.05 -21.89 -0.76
C TYR A 57 -4.94 -21.11 -1.74
N LYS A 58 -5.68 -21.85 -2.57
CA LYS A 58 -6.74 -21.25 -3.40
C LYS A 58 -8.01 -21.14 -2.58
N TYR A 59 -8.58 -19.94 -2.56
CA TYR A 59 -9.79 -19.62 -1.83
C TYR A 59 -10.93 -19.27 -2.76
N GLN A 60 -12.15 -19.60 -2.33
CA GLN A 60 -13.39 -19.09 -2.90
C GLN A 60 -13.82 -17.81 -2.14
N ASP A 61 -14.75 -17.05 -2.73
CA ASP A 61 -15.26 -15.83 -2.09
C ASP A 61 -15.81 -16.09 -0.68
N LEU A 62 -16.49 -17.21 -0.47
CA LEU A 62 -17.04 -17.56 0.84
C LEU A 62 -15.94 -17.75 1.89
N ASP A 63 -14.81 -18.33 1.52
CA ASP A 63 -13.67 -18.53 2.44
C ASP A 63 -13.10 -17.17 2.86
N VAL A 64 -12.95 -16.27 1.89
CA VAL A 64 -12.44 -14.91 2.12
C VAL A 64 -13.43 -14.08 2.93
N ILE A 65 -14.73 -14.17 2.64
CA ILE A 65 -15.78 -13.53 3.44
C ILE A 65 -15.73 -14.04 4.89
N ASN A 66 -15.59 -15.35 5.10
CA ASN A 66 -15.48 -15.92 6.45
C ASN A 66 -14.23 -15.43 7.19
N PHE A 67 -13.08 -15.33 6.50
CA PHE A 67 -11.86 -14.77 7.09
C PHE A 67 -12.07 -13.34 7.62
N TYR A 68 -12.64 -12.45 6.80
CA TYR A 68 -12.92 -11.07 7.23
C TYR A 68 -14.03 -11.00 8.28
N THR A 69 -15.06 -11.85 8.18
CA THR A 69 -16.11 -11.95 9.21
C THR A 69 -15.50 -12.24 10.57
N LYS A 70 -14.68 -13.30 10.69
CA LYS A 70 -14.01 -13.64 11.94
C LYS A 70 -13.06 -12.56 12.44
N THR A 71 -12.41 -11.86 11.53
CA THR A 71 -11.51 -10.75 11.86
C THR A 71 -12.28 -9.58 12.46
N VAL A 72 -13.39 -9.16 11.85
CA VAL A 72 -14.23 -8.05 12.32
C VAL A 72 -14.94 -8.42 13.64
N GLU A 73 -15.49 -9.64 13.75
CA GLU A 73 -16.12 -10.10 15.00
C GLU A 73 -15.15 -10.04 16.19
N ALA A 74 -13.86 -10.34 15.96
CA ALA A 74 -12.84 -10.34 17.00
C ALA A 74 -12.31 -8.94 17.37
N VAL A 75 -12.39 -7.97 16.45
CA VAL A 75 -11.92 -6.58 16.62
C VAL A 75 -12.92 -5.62 15.97
N PRO A 76 -14.09 -5.39 16.60
CA PRO A 76 -15.21 -4.67 15.97
C PRO A 76 -14.97 -3.16 15.75
N ASP A 77 -14.00 -2.56 16.44
CA ASP A 77 -13.68 -1.12 16.32
C ASP A 77 -12.57 -0.83 15.29
N CYS A 78 -12.30 -1.77 14.38
CA CYS A 78 -11.30 -1.60 13.32
C CYS A 78 -11.91 -1.03 12.03
N ASN A 79 -11.10 -0.26 11.28
CA ASN A 79 -11.34 0.13 9.89
C ASN A 79 -10.44 -0.71 9.00
N ILE A 80 -11.00 -1.49 8.10
CA ILE A 80 -10.27 -2.37 7.20
C ILE A 80 -10.31 -1.84 5.78
N ILE A 81 -9.14 -1.62 5.20
CA ILE A 81 -8.92 -1.51 3.76
C ILE A 81 -8.54 -2.90 3.26
N LEU A 82 -9.36 -3.48 2.42
CA LEU A 82 -9.10 -4.76 1.77
C LEU A 82 -7.88 -4.63 0.84
N TYR A 83 -7.03 -5.63 0.77
CA TYR A 83 -5.89 -5.59 -0.15
C TYR A 83 -6.08 -6.61 -1.27
N ASN A 84 -6.45 -6.13 -2.45
CA ASN A 84 -6.60 -6.92 -3.66
C ASN A 84 -5.28 -6.98 -4.42
N PHE A 85 -4.54 -8.08 -4.27
CA PHE A 85 -3.31 -8.33 -5.01
C PHE A 85 -3.16 -9.82 -5.31
N GLU A 86 -3.79 -10.27 -6.40
CA GLU A 86 -3.81 -11.66 -6.84
C GLU A 86 -2.41 -12.30 -6.96
N LYS A 87 -1.43 -11.55 -7.48
CA LYS A 87 -0.05 -12.04 -7.63
C LYS A 87 0.62 -12.45 -6.32
N LEU A 88 0.19 -11.90 -5.18
CA LEU A 88 0.74 -12.22 -3.87
C LEU A 88 -0.14 -13.17 -3.06
N SER A 89 -1.46 -12.98 -3.09
CA SER A 89 -2.39 -13.78 -2.30
C SER A 89 -2.88 -15.05 -3.01
N GLY A 90 -2.79 -15.10 -4.35
CA GLY A 90 -3.43 -16.14 -5.15
C GLY A 90 -4.96 -15.98 -5.27
N TYR A 91 -5.53 -14.91 -4.68
CA TYR A 91 -6.95 -14.61 -4.73
C TYR A 91 -7.19 -13.20 -5.30
N LYS A 92 -8.15 -13.09 -6.22
CA LYS A 92 -8.62 -11.83 -6.79
C LYS A 92 -10.03 -11.52 -6.32
N PHE A 93 -10.22 -10.41 -5.62
CA PHE A 93 -11.55 -9.97 -5.23
C PHE A 93 -12.44 -9.71 -6.46
N ARG A 94 -13.65 -10.26 -6.42
CA ARG A 94 -14.74 -9.87 -7.32
C ARG A 94 -15.56 -8.74 -6.70
N VAL A 95 -16.21 -7.94 -7.53
CA VAL A 95 -17.09 -6.85 -7.08
C VAL A 95 -18.10 -7.36 -6.06
N GLN A 96 -18.79 -8.47 -6.39
CA GLN A 96 -19.83 -9.08 -5.53
C GLN A 96 -19.30 -9.50 -4.15
N CYS A 97 -18.05 -9.96 -4.07
CA CYS A 97 -17.44 -10.32 -2.79
C CYS A 97 -17.25 -9.09 -1.89
N ILE A 98 -16.81 -7.96 -2.48
CA ILE A 98 -16.65 -6.70 -1.74
C ILE A 98 -18.01 -6.14 -1.32
N GLU A 99 -18.99 -6.11 -2.22
CA GLU A 99 -20.35 -5.67 -1.93
C GLU A 99 -20.96 -6.45 -0.75
N GLU A 100 -20.78 -7.77 -0.72
CA GLU A 100 -21.25 -8.61 0.39
C GLU A 100 -20.52 -8.29 1.71
N LEU A 101 -19.20 -8.07 1.68
CA LEU A 101 -18.43 -7.68 2.86
C LEU A 101 -18.87 -6.31 3.39
N VAL A 102 -19.05 -5.32 2.53
CA VAL A 102 -19.52 -3.99 2.91
C VAL A 102 -20.94 -4.03 3.45
N LYS A 103 -21.83 -4.83 2.83
CA LYS A 103 -23.20 -5.03 3.33
C LYS A 103 -23.21 -5.62 4.75
N ARG A 104 -22.32 -6.57 5.06
CA ARG A 104 -22.22 -7.18 6.40
C ARG A 104 -21.58 -6.25 7.42
N PHE A 105 -20.56 -5.49 7.01
CA PHE A 105 -19.71 -4.70 7.89
C PHE A 105 -19.49 -3.28 7.36
N PRO A 106 -20.57 -2.48 7.19
CA PRO A 106 -20.48 -1.17 6.53
C PRO A 106 -19.62 -0.14 7.28
N LYS A 107 -19.41 -0.35 8.59
CA LYS A 107 -18.57 0.53 9.41
C LYS A 107 -17.11 0.09 9.44
N GLN A 108 -16.83 -1.20 9.22
CA GLN A 108 -15.48 -1.77 9.35
C GLN A 108 -14.79 -1.94 8.00
N ILE A 109 -15.51 -2.33 6.96
CA ILE A 109 -14.94 -2.52 5.61
C ILE A 109 -15.07 -1.19 4.85
N VAL A 110 -14.05 -0.35 4.95
CA VAL A 110 -14.12 1.06 4.55
C VAL A 110 -13.39 1.37 3.23
N GLY A 111 -12.73 0.39 2.62
CA GLY A 111 -12.04 0.63 1.37
C GLY A 111 -11.31 -0.59 0.81
N VAL A 112 -10.70 -0.39 -0.37
CA VAL A 112 -9.86 -1.38 -1.03
C VAL A 112 -8.61 -0.74 -1.63
N LYS A 113 -7.45 -1.37 -1.40
CA LYS A 113 -6.25 -1.17 -2.22
C LYS A 113 -6.30 -2.16 -3.38
N ASP A 114 -6.40 -1.65 -4.61
CA ASP A 114 -6.51 -2.48 -5.82
C ASP A 114 -5.20 -2.51 -6.61
N SER A 115 -4.38 -3.52 -6.35
CA SER A 115 -3.14 -3.80 -7.09
C SER A 115 -3.33 -4.85 -8.18
N SER A 116 -4.52 -5.43 -8.31
CA SER A 116 -4.93 -6.30 -9.43
C SER A 116 -5.63 -5.52 -10.55
N TYR A 117 -5.98 -4.27 -10.31
CA TYR A 117 -6.57 -3.31 -11.27
C TYR A 117 -7.89 -3.74 -11.91
N ASN A 118 -8.65 -4.61 -11.25
CA ASN A 118 -9.95 -5.06 -11.73
C ASN A 118 -11.14 -4.42 -11.02
N LEU A 119 -10.89 -3.61 -9.99
CA LEU A 119 -11.93 -3.02 -9.15
C LEU A 119 -12.06 -1.51 -9.37
N PHE A 120 -10.97 -0.75 -9.44
CA PHE A 120 -10.99 0.71 -9.39
C PHE A 120 -11.79 1.35 -10.55
N GLU A 121 -11.96 0.67 -11.67
CA GLU A 121 -12.80 1.12 -12.79
C GLU A 121 -14.27 0.71 -12.66
N ASN A 122 -14.55 -0.39 -11.94
CA ASN A 122 -15.86 -1.07 -11.96
C ASN A 122 -16.60 -1.02 -10.64
N LEU A 123 -15.89 -0.88 -9.49
CA LEU A 123 -16.51 -0.85 -8.19
C LEU A 123 -17.03 0.55 -7.88
N LYS A 124 -18.32 0.64 -7.51
CA LYS A 124 -18.97 1.89 -7.10
C LYS A 124 -19.76 1.61 -5.83
N LEU A 125 -19.25 2.10 -4.70
CA LEU A 125 -19.86 1.98 -3.39
C LEU A 125 -19.81 3.33 -2.68
N GLU A 126 -20.91 3.69 -2.02
CA GLU A 126 -20.97 4.89 -1.20
C GLU A 126 -20.12 4.73 0.07
N ASN A 127 -19.46 5.79 0.51
CA ASN A 127 -18.63 5.82 1.73
C ASN A 127 -17.55 4.73 1.75
N PHE A 128 -16.98 4.40 0.59
CA PHE A 128 -15.98 3.36 0.43
C PHE A 128 -14.81 3.86 -0.40
N SER A 129 -13.62 3.86 0.19
CA SER A 129 -12.41 4.40 -0.43
C SER A 129 -11.72 3.39 -1.36
N ILE A 130 -11.32 3.83 -2.55
CA ILE A 130 -10.63 3.00 -3.53
C ILE A 130 -9.25 3.57 -3.81
N PHE A 131 -8.22 2.73 -3.70
CA PHE A 131 -6.82 3.09 -3.90
C PHE A 131 -6.15 2.16 -4.91
N PRO A 132 -5.98 2.55 -6.19
CA PRO A 132 -5.11 1.81 -7.11
C PRO A 132 -3.69 1.64 -6.55
N GLY A 133 -3.05 0.51 -6.90
CA GLY A 133 -1.76 0.11 -6.35
C GLY A 133 -0.54 0.70 -7.08
N SER A 134 -0.71 1.67 -7.98
CA SER A 134 0.38 2.26 -8.76
C SER A 134 0.10 3.72 -9.10
N GLU A 135 1.16 4.53 -9.11
CA GLU A 135 1.12 5.92 -9.55
C GLU A 135 0.67 6.08 -11.00
N SER A 136 0.93 5.09 -11.84
CA SER A 136 0.46 5.11 -13.24
C SER A 136 -1.07 5.13 -13.36
N LYS A 137 -1.77 4.84 -12.27
CA LYS A 137 -3.23 4.84 -12.18
C LYS A 137 -3.78 6.03 -11.36
N LEU A 138 -2.92 6.91 -10.83
CA LEU A 138 -3.36 7.98 -9.94
C LEU A 138 -4.35 8.91 -10.64
N LEU A 139 -3.96 9.56 -11.74
CA LEU A 139 -4.83 10.52 -12.42
C LEU A 139 -6.14 9.87 -12.88
N LYS A 140 -6.06 8.75 -13.60
CA LYS A 140 -7.26 8.01 -14.03
C LYS A 140 -8.13 7.58 -12.85
N GLY A 141 -7.52 7.14 -11.76
CA GLY A 141 -8.25 6.78 -10.54
C GLY A 141 -9.03 7.96 -9.98
N LEU A 142 -8.40 9.14 -9.88
CA LEU A 142 -9.05 10.36 -9.41
C LEU A 142 -10.22 10.78 -10.32
N GLU A 143 -10.06 10.70 -11.63
CA GLU A 143 -11.13 10.94 -12.62
C GLU A 143 -12.33 9.99 -12.44
N LEU A 144 -12.08 8.77 -11.95
CA LEU A 144 -13.10 7.76 -11.66
C LEU A 144 -13.66 7.82 -10.23
N GLY A 145 -13.19 8.78 -9.42
CA GLY A 145 -13.64 9.00 -8.04
C GLY A 145 -12.89 8.16 -7.00
N CYS A 146 -11.69 7.66 -7.31
CA CYS A 146 -10.82 7.05 -6.30
C CYS A 146 -10.22 8.13 -5.38
N ASP A 147 -9.89 7.76 -4.15
CA ASP A 147 -9.39 8.67 -3.10
C ASP A 147 -7.88 8.96 -3.21
N GLY A 148 -7.16 8.24 -4.05
CA GLY A 148 -5.72 8.36 -4.23
C GLY A 148 -5.07 7.03 -4.59
N VAL A 149 -3.81 6.82 -4.20
CA VAL A 149 -3.08 5.57 -4.42
C VAL A 149 -2.39 5.08 -3.15
N ILE A 150 -2.22 3.77 -3.01
CA ILE A 150 -1.35 3.15 -2.01
C ILE A 150 -0.29 2.32 -2.74
N THR A 151 0.93 2.81 -2.82
CA THR A 151 1.99 2.23 -3.65
C THR A 151 3.35 2.25 -2.97
N ALA A 152 4.20 1.26 -3.28
CA ALA A 152 5.54 1.15 -2.70
C ALA A 152 6.46 2.29 -3.16
N THR A 153 6.36 2.73 -4.42
CA THR A 153 7.20 3.78 -4.98
C THR A 153 6.94 5.16 -4.37
N CYS A 154 5.79 5.40 -3.74
CA CYS A 154 5.57 6.63 -2.97
C CYS A 154 6.55 6.83 -1.82
N ASN A 155 7.32 5.81 -1.43
CA ASN A 155 8.48 6.00 -0.55
C ASN A 155 9.56 6.94 -1.14
N VAL A 156 9.52 7.17 -2.44
CA VAL A 156 10.44 8.11 -3.14
C VAL A 156 9.71 9.12 -4.03
N THR A 157 8.48 8.84 -4.46
CA THR A 157 7.70 9.69 -5.38
C THR A 157 6.59 10.48 -4.70
N ALA A 158 6.44 10.41 -3.36
CA ALA A 158 5.29 10.98 -2.64
C ALA A 158 5.03 12.46 -2.97
N GLN A 159 6.07 13.30 -3.06
CA GLN A 159 5.91 14.72 -3.41
C GLN A 159 5.37 14.91 -4.82
N LEU A 160 5.87 14.13 -5.79
CA LEU A 160 5.43 14.20 -7.17
C LEU A 160 3.99 13.70 -7.32
N ALA A 161 3.65 12.60 -6.64
CA ALA A 161 2.28 12.09 -6.58
C ALA A 161 1.32 13.09 -5.91
N ARG A 162 1.78 13.75 -4.83
CA ARG A 162 1.01 14.79 -4.14
C ARG A 162 0.73 15.99 -5.06
N ARG A 163 1.66 16.43 -5.88
CA ARG A 163 1.43 17.50 -6.86
C ARG A 163 0.37 17.11 -7.88
N VAL A 164 0.44 15.90 -8.45
CA VAL A 164 -0.60 15.38 -9.38
C VAL A 164 -1.98 15.39 -8.70
N TYR A 165 -2.06 14.95 -7.46
CA TYR A 165 -3.28 14.94 -6.67
C TYR A 165 -3.83 16.36 -6.43
N ASP A 166 -3.00 17.28 -5.96
CA ASP A 166 -3.40 18.66 -5.66
C ASP A 166 -3.80 19.43 -6.92
N ASP A 167 -3.08 19.24 -8.02
CA ASP A 167 -3.38 19.87 -9.31
C ASP A 167 -4.72 19.37 -9.85
N PHE A 168 -5.05 18.08 -9.67
CA PHE A 168 -6.35 17.53 -10.05
C PHE A 168 -7.51 18.21 -9.29
N PHE A 169 -7.44 18.26 -7.96
CA PHE A 169 -8.50 18.86 -7.15
C PHE A 169 -8.58 20.39 -7.26
N SER A 170 -7.48 21.04 -7.70
CA SER A 170 -7.44 22.48 -7.96
C SER A 170 -7.82 22.83 -9.39
N GLY A 171 -8.17 21.87 -10.23
CA GLY A 171 -8.47 22.09 -11.66
C GLY A 171 -7.31 22.60 -12.49
N LYS A 172 -6.06 22.36 -12.06
CA LYS A 172 -4.85 22.78 -12.76
C LYS A 172 -4.43 21.75 -13.82
N GLU A 173 -3.60 22.23 -14.76
CA GLU A 173 -2.98 21.38 -15.76
C GLU A 173 -2.08 20.31 -15.11
N GLN A 174 -2.14 19.08 -15.61
CA GLN A 174 -1.43 17.90 -15.06
C GLN A 174 0.02 17.80 -15.57
N LEU A 175 0.84 18.80 -15.27
CA LEU A 175 2.23 18.89 -15.75
C LEU A 175 3.15 17.77 -15.20
N TYR A 176 2.82 17.22 -14.05
CA TYR A 176 3.68 16.26 -13.34
C TYR A 176 3.30 14.79 -13.53
N ASN A 177 2.10 14.49 -14.06
CA ASN A 177 1.61 13.12 -14.18
C ASN A 177 2.50 12.25 -15.09
N LYS A 178 2.94 12.79 -16.24
CA LYS A 178 3.85 12.08 -17.14
C LYS A 178 5.15 11.70 -16.44
N LYS A 179 5.80 12.67 -15.78
CA LYS A 179 7.05 12.43 -15.02
C LYS A 179 6.86 11.41 -13.92
N LEU A 180 5.73 11.47 -13.19
CA LEU A 180 5.41 10.50 -12.14
C LEU A 180 5.36 9.06 -12.68
N ILE A 181 4.70 8.87 -13.82
CA ILE A 181 4.59 7.55 -14.48
C ILE A 181 5.98 7.09 -14.97
N GLU A 182 6.75 7.96 -15.60
CA GLU A 182 8.08 7.63 -16.11
C GLU A 182 9.04 7.24 -14.98
N VAL A 183 9.05 7.96 -13.86
CA VAL A 183 9.85 7.62 -12.69
C VAL A 183 9.40 6.28 -12.11
N ARG A 184 8.11 6.04 -11.95
CA ARG A 184 7.58 4.75 -11.50
C ARG A 184 8.05 3.61 -12.39
N ASN A 185 7.99 3.75 -13.71
CA ASN A 185 8.38 2.74 -14.68
C ASN A 185 9.86 2.39 -14.59
N GLU A 186 10.73 3.34 -14.23
CA GLU A 186 12.15 3.04 -14.04
C GLU A 186 12.38 2.07 -12.87
N PHE A 187 11.68 2.24 -11.75
CA PHE A 187 11.76 1.32 -10.62
C PHE A 187 11.17 -0.06 -10.93
N GLU A 188 10.10 -0.14 -11.74
CA GLU A 188 9.44 -1.40 -12.10
C GLU A 188 10.26 -2.32 -13.01
N LYS A 189 11.34 -1.83 -13.62
CA LYS A 189 12.26 -2.65 -14.42
C LYS A 189 13.02 -3.69 -13.59
N TYR A 190 13.06 -3.52 -12.26
CA TYR A 190 13.81 -4.33 -11.31
C TYR A 190 12.86 -4.96 -10.26
N ASN A 191 13.43 -5.78 -9.35
CA ASN A 191 12.72 -6.06 -8.12
C ASN A 191 12.46 -4.73 -7.43
N LEU A 192 11.18 -4.36 -7.33
CA LEU A 192 10.77 -3.03 -6.91
C LEU A 192 11.31 -2.65 -5.52
N ILE A 193 11.26 -3.57 -4.57
CA ILE A 193 11.70 -3.30 -3.19
C ILE A 193 13.24 -3.17 -3.15
N SER A 194 13.96 -4.04 -3.87
CA SER A 194 15.40 -3.94 -4.01
C SER A 194 15.83 -2.61 -4.62
N ALA A 195 15.16 -2.16 -5.68
CA ALA A 195 15.43 -0.89 -6.33
C ALA A 195 15.18 0.32 -5.41
N LEU A 196 14.08 0.30 -4.63
CA LEU A 196 13.79 1.35 -3.66
C LEU A 196 14.84 1.42 -2.55
N HIS A 197 15.24 0.27 -1.99
CA HIS A 197 16.30 0.19 -0.98
C HIS A 197 17.64 0.70 -1.53
N THR A 198 18.04 0.23 -2.73
CA THR A 198 19.26 0.67 -3.39
C THR A 198 19.25 2.18 -3.62
N TYR A 199 18.16 2.73 -4.14
CA TYR A 199 18.04 4.16 -4.38
C TYR A 199 18.10 4.97 -3.08
N LYS A 200 17.32 4.60 -2.05
CA LYS A 200 17.32 5.30 -0.76
C LYS A 200 18.65 5.20 -0.02
N SER A 201 19.41 4.11 -0.22
CA SER A 201 20.73 3.95 0.40
C SER A 201 21.77 5.00 -0.05
N LYS A 202 21.52 5.73 -1.14
CA LYS A 202 22.37 6.85 -1.56
C LYS A 202 22.28 8.07 -0.62
N GLY A 203 21.14 8.23 0.05
CA GLY A 203 20.93 9.30 1.04
C GLY A 203 21.08 8.83 2.48
N ASP A 204 20.72 7.57 2.77
CA ASP A 204 20.81 6.98 4.10
C ASP A 204 21.27 5.53 4.00
N GLN A 205 22.50 5.26 4.52
CA GLN A 205 23.13 3.94 4.46
C GLN A 205 22.35 2.85 5.21
N ASN A 206 21.46 3.19 6.13
CA ASN A 206 20.61 2.22 6.82
C ASN A 206 19.71 1.43 5.85
N PHE A 207 19.35 2.02 4.69
CA PHE A 207 18.59 1.32 3.65
C PHE A 207 19.37 0.21 2.94
N LYS A 208 20.66 0.04 3.20
CA LYS A 208 21.41 -1.14 2.76
C LYS A 208 21.06 -2.40 3.55
N ASN A 209 20.47 -2.25 4.74
CA ASN A 209 20.08 -3.38 5.57
C ASN A 209 18.76 -3.97 5.04
N VAL A 210 18.87 -4.98 4.19
CA VAL A 210 17.73 -5.75 3.66
C VAL A 210 17.72 -7.15 4.24
N ILE A 211 16.52 -7.71 4.43
CA ILE A 211 16.36 -9.05 5.00
C ILE A 211 16.23 -10.06 3.86
N PRO A 212 17.09 -11.11 3.79
CA PRO A 212 16.94 -12.17 2.80
C PRO A 212 15.52 -12.77 2.79
N PRO A 213 15.00 -13.18 1.61
CA PRO A 213 15.68 -13.30 0.32
C PRO A 213 15.81 -12.01 -0.51
N LEU A 214 15.40 -10.86 0.01
CA LEU A 214 15.64 -9.59 -0.65
C LEU A 214 17.14 -9.27 -0.65
N GLY A 215 17.60 -8.66 -1.75
CA GLY A 215 18.95 -8.11 -1.90
C GLY A 215 18.87 -6.70 -2.47
N LEU A 216 19.98 -6.00 -2.50
CA LEU A 216 20.13 -4.76 -3.26
C LEU A 216 20.31 -5.08 -4.75
N LEU A 217 20.13 -4.09 -5.61
CA LEU A 217 20.53 -4.19 -7.02
C LEU A 217 22.06 -4.40 -7.13
N ASN A 218 22.49 -5.09 -8.17
CA ASN A 218 23.92 -5.16 -8.48
C ASN A 218 24.41 -3.82 -9.06
N ASP A 219 25.73 -3.65 -9.17
CA ASP A 219 26.33 -2.37 -9.59
C ASP A 219 25.88 -1.90 -10.97
N THR A 220 25.64 -2.81 -11.91
CA THR A 220 25.16 -2.48 -13.26
C THR A 220 23.72 -1.99 -13.21
N GLU A 221 22.85 -2.67 -12.50
CA GLU A 221 21.45 -2.29 -12.31
C GLU A 221 21.31 -0.96 -11.57
N ASP A 222 22.08 -0.77 -10.50
CA ASP A 222 22.13 0.47 -9.72
C ASP A 222 22.55 1.66 -10.57
N ASN A 223 23.68 1.52 -11.33
CA ASN A 223 24.16 2.58 -12.22
C ASN A 223 23.12 2.93 -13.30
N ASN A 224 22.46 1.92 -13.89
CA ASN A 224 21.43 2.13 -14.89
C ASN A 224 20.21 2.86 -14.31
N LEU A 225 19.74 2.45 -13.14
CA LEU A 225 18.61 3.10 -12.45
C LEU A 225 18.93 4.58 -12.18
N ILE A 226 20.09 4.87 -11.60
CA ILE A 226 20.51 6.24 -11.27
C ILE A 226 20.65 7.09 -12.53
N LEU A 227 21.26 6.55 -13.59
CA LEU A 227 21.41 7.28 -14.87
C LEU A 227 20.06 7.64 -15.48
N ASN A 228 19.12 6.70 -15.49
CA ASN A 228 17.81 6.91 -16.07
C ASN A 228 16.96 7.89 -15.25
N LEU A 229 16.99 7.80 -13.91
CA LEU A 229 16.32 8.76 -13.05
C LEU A 229 16.89 10.19 -13.21
N LYS A 230 18.22 10.32 -13.39
CA LYS A 230 18.84 11.62 -13.70
C LYS A 230 18.34 12.21 -15.02
N LYS A 231 18.14 11.40 -16.08
CA LYS A 231 17.56 11.84 -17.35
C LYS A 231 16.13 12.39 -17.19
N LEU A 232 15.40 11.90 -16.19
CA LEU A 232 14.06 12.36 -15.83
C LEU A 232 14.11 13.56 -14.85
N ASP A 233 15.29 14.09 -14.57
CA ASP A 233 15.47 15.13 -13.54
C ASP A 233 14.80 14.73 -12.22
N PHE A 234 15.03 13.47 -11.81
CA PHE A 234 14.52 12.91 -10.55
C PHE A 234 15.68 12.52 -9.66
N GLN A 235 15.81 13.21 -8.52
CA GLN A 235 16.88 12.98 -7.53
C GLN A 235 16.29 12.97 -6.13
N ILE A 236 16.92 12.22 -5.21
CA ILE A 236 16.61 12.32 -3.78
C ILE A 236 17.01 13.73 -3.31
N ASN A 237 16.02 14.52 -2.92
CA ASN A 237 16.30 15.71 -2.12
C ASN A 237 16.71 15.20 -0.72
N SER A 238 17.95 15.45 -0.34
CA SER A 238 18.51 15.07 0.96
C SER A 238 17.78 15.69 2.17
N GLN A 239 16.80 16.54 1.95
CA GLN A 239 15.99 17.19 2.99
C GLN A 239 14.74 16.39 3.44
N LEU A 240 14.51 15.17 2.92
CA LEU A 240 13.34 14.33 3.25
C LEU A 240 13.68 13.04 4.00
N ALA A 241 14.87 12.95 4.56
CA ALA A 241 15.29 11.87 5.44
C ALA A 241 15.11 12.24 6.94
N ALA A 242 14.13 13.11 7.25
CA ALA A 242 13.79 13.48 8.62
C ALA A 242 12.33 13.18 8.94
#